data_02dd2557e2d095f150600aef80282e9f
#
_entry.id   02dd2557e2d095f150600aef80282e9f
#
_cell.length_a   1.000
_cell.length_b   1.000
_cell.length_c   1.000
_cell.angle_alpha   90.00
_cell.angle_beta   90.00
_cell.angle_gamma   90.00
#
_symmetry.space_group_name_H-M   'P 1'
#
loop_
_entity.id
_entity.type
_entity.pdbx_description
1 polymer ?
#
loop_
_entity_poly.entity_id
_entity_poly.type
_entity_poly.pdbx_seq_one_letter_code
_entity_poly.pdbx_strand_id
1 'polypeptide(L)'
;VSAALTKIPAAVPSNIKDQLTDAYLEASESTPRTLLPDVKQTLKQLKEMDLRLAVICDVGTIPSIRLRSWLEDLNVYEFFDYFGFSDEIGVYKPDSKIFNETLAGLGILDPSQSIHVGDLKRSDVAGARANNMTSVRYTGGRDDPEDGDEADYVIKNHLEILELFKTN
;
A
#
# COMPACT_ATOMS: atom_id res chain seq x y z
N VAL A 1 -11.70 10.06 -7.59
CA VAL A 1 -12.53 10.71 -8.62
C VAL A 1 -12.16 12.17 -8.72
N SER A 2 -12.12 12.94 -7.61
CA SER A 2 -11.84 14.39 -7.64
C SER A 2 -10.52 14.74 -8.34
N ALA A 3 -9.42 14.06 -8.01
CA ALA A 3 -8.11 14.31 -8.62
C ALA A 3 -8.07 13.94 -10.13
N ALA A 4 -8.82 12.95 -10.57
CA ALA A 4 -8.92 12.60 -11.98
C ALA A 4 -9.71 13.65 -12.77
N LEU A 5 -10.77 14.20 -12.17
CA LEU A 5 -11.62 15.19 -12.80
C LEU A 5 -10.97 16.58 -12.95
N THR A 6 -9.96 16.90 -12.12
CA THR A 6 -9.20 18.16 -12.26
C THR A 6 -8.34 18.21 -13.52
N LYS A 7 -8.03 17.07 -14.13
CA LYS A 7 -7.27 16.97 -15.39
C LYS A 7 -8.12 17.04 -16.64
N ILE A 8 -9.46 17.10 -16.50
CA ILE A 8 -10.37 17.27 -17.63
C ILE A 8 -10.47 18.75 -17.97
N PRO A 9 -10.22 19.18 -19.23
CA PRO A 9 -10.22 20.60 -19.62
C PRO A 9 -11.56 21.31 -19.46
N ALA A 10 -12.66 20.57 -19.37
CA ALA A 10 -14.00 21.13 -19.20
C ALA A 10 -14.40 21.18 -17.72
N ALA A 11 -15.05 22.26 -17.31
CA ALA A 11 -15.63 22.35 -15.96
C ALA A 11 -16.74 21.30 -15.81
N VAL A 12 -16.52 20.29 -14.99
CA VAL A 12 -17.53 19.28 -14.67
C VAL A 12 -18.44 19.83 -13.59
N PRO A 13 -19.78 19.90 -13.81
CA PRO A 13 -20.72 20.34 -12.79
C PRO A 13 -20.61 19.51 -11.49
N SER A 14 -20.84 20.14 -10.33
CA SER A 14 -20.69 19.47 -9.03
C SER A 14 -21.59 18.24 -8.91
N ASN A 15 -22.84 18.32 -9.35
CA ASN A 15 -23.77 17.20 -9.33
C ASN A 15 -23.30 15.99 -10.17
N ILE A 16 -22.57 16.22 -11.26
CA ILE A 16 -21.98 15.13 -12.06
C ILE A 16 -20.79 14.52 -11.34
N LYS A 17 -19.99 15.34 -10.63
CA LYS A 17 -18.90 14.81 -9.79
C LYS A 17 -19.42 13.90 -8.69
N ASP A 18 -20.49 14.34 -8.00
CA ASP A 18 -21.13 13.57 -6.94
C ASP A 18 -21.68 12.23 -7.49
N GLN A 19 -22.43 12.27 -8.59
CA GLN A 19 -22.96 11.08 -9.25
C GLN A 19 -21.87 10.11 -9.69
N LEU A 20 -20.75 10.62 -10.23
CA LEU A 20 -19.62 9.77 -10.60
C LEU A 20 -18.95 9.15 -9.35
N THR A 21 -18.83 9.91 -8.29
CA THR A 21 -18.27 9.41 -7.02
C THR A 21 -19.15 8.30 -6.46
N ASP A 22 -20.45 8.51 -6.41
CA ASP A 22 -21.41 7.51 -5.92
C ASP A 22 -21.40 6.25 -6.78
N ALA A 23 -21.39 6.38 -8.10
CA ALA A 23 -21.31 5.24 -9.01
C ALA A 23 -20.02 4.43 -8.85
N TYR A 24 -18.88 5.10 -8.63
CA TYR A 24 -17.61 4.41 -8.34
C TYR A 24 -17.64 3.68 -7.00
N LEU A 25 -18.21 4.29 -5.96
CA LEU A 25 -18.35 3.67 -4.66
C LEU A 25 -19.26 2.43 -4.75
N GLU A 26 -20.43 2.55 -5.38
CA GLU A 26 -21.37 1.45 -5.59
C GLU A 26 -20.73 0.30 -6.38
N ALA A 27 -20.07 0.60 -7.50
CA ALA A 27 -19.35 -0.40 -8.28
C ALA A 27 -18.25 -1.10 -7.46
N SER A 28 -17.56 -0.36 -6.60
CA SER A 28 -16.53 -0.93 -5.73
C SER A 28 -17.10 -1.86 -4.66
N GLU A 29 -18.33 -1.63 -4.18
CA GLU A 29 -18.99 -2.46 -3.18
C GLU A 29 -19.45 -3.81 -3.73
N SER A 30 -19.82 -3.87 -5.01
CA SER A 30 -20.29 -5.08 -5.67
C SER A 30 -19.19 -6.13 -5.95
N THR A 31 -17.91 -5.74 -5.85
CA THR A 31 -16.79 -6.65 -6.13
C THR A 31 -16.39 -7.40 -4.86
N PRO A 32 -16.46 -8.73 -4.83
CA PRO A 32 -15.98 -9.52 -3.68
C PRO A 32 -14.49 -9.24 -3.42
N ARG A 33 -14.14 -9.03 -2.17
CA ARG A 33 -12.77 -8.81 -1.72
C ARG A 33 -12.30 -9.99 -0.93
N THR A 34 -11.14 -10.48 -1.28
CA THR A 34 -10.50 -11.58 -0.57
C THR A 34 -9.04 -11.23 -0.33
N LEU A 35 -8.51 -11.68 0.79
CA LEU A 35 -7.08 -11.63 1.01
C LEU A 35 -6.38 -12.60 0.06
N LEU A 36 -5.20 -12.22 -0.38
CA LEU A 36 -4.30 -13.17 -1.02
C LEU A 36 -3.93 -14.28 -0.03
N PRO A 37 -3.51 -15.46 -0.52
CA PRO A 37 -3.11 -16.55 0.36
C PRO A 37 -2.10 -16.11 1.41
N ASP A 38 -2.25 -16.65 2.61
CA ASP A 38 -1.33 -16.51 3.75
C ASP A 38 -1.14 -15.09 4.33
N VAL A 39 -1.78 -14.05 3.75
CA VAL A 39 -1.65 -12.65 4.24
C VAL A 39 -1.96 -12.55 5.72
N LYS A 40 -3.12 -13.02 6.16
CA LYS A 40 -3.54 -12.90 7.58
C LYS A 40 -2.61 -13.64 8.51
N GLN A 41 -2.16 -14.85 8.12
CA GLN A 41 -1.22 -15.64 8.89
C GLN A 41 0.13 -14.93 9.00
N THR A 42 0.62 -14.35 7.90
CA THR A 42 1.89 -13.61 7.86
C THR A 42 1.82 -12.37 8.77
N LEU A 43 0.76 -11.55 8.64
CA LEU A 43 0.58 -10.36 9.49
C LEU A 43 0.57 -10.73 10.97
N LYS A 44 -0.14 -11.79 11.36
CA LYS A 44 -0.16 -12.28 12.73
C LYS A 44 1.24 -12.66 13.23
N GLN A 45 2.00 -13.42 12.44
CA GLN A 45 3.36 -13.84 12.84
C GLN A 45 4.33 -12.65 12.93
N LEU A 46 4.22 -11.66 12.03
CA LEU A 46 5.01 -10.43 12.14
C LEU A 46 4.69 -9.65 13.42
N LYS A 47 3.42 -9.58 13.83
CA LYS A 47 3.05 -8.97 15.12
C LYS A 47 3.54 -9.78 16.32
N GLU A 48 3.55 -11.12 16.25
CA GLU A 48 4.13 -12.00 17.29
C GLU A 48 5.66 -11.79 17.44
N MET A 49 6.32 -11.27 16.40
CA MET A 49 7.74 -10.87 16.42
C MET A 49 7.94 -9.42 16.92
N ASP A 50 6.90 -8.78 17.45
CA ASP A 50 6.90 -7.39 17.95
C ASP A 50 7.25 -6.34 16.87
N LEU A 51 6.96 -6.64 15.61
CA LEU A 51 7.19 -5.72 14.50
C LEU A 51 6.04 -4.72 14.38
N ARG A 52 6.38 -3.47 14.07
CA ARG A 52 5.41 -2.43 13.71
C ARG A 52 5.09 -2.53 12.23
N LEU A 53 3.81 -2.51 11.90
CA LEU A 53 3.32 -2.69 10.53
C LEU A 53 2.58 -1.44 10.05
N ALA A 54 2.79 -1.05 8.81
CA ALA A 54 2.04 0.01 8.17
C ALA A 54 1.60 -0.36 6.76
N VAL A 55 0.54 0.31 6.31
CA VAL A 55 0.13 0.31 4.90
C VAL A 55 0.65 1.57 4.24
N ILE A 56 1.28 1.45 3.05
CA ILE A 56 1.50 2.56 2.12
C ILE A 56 0.71 2.25 0.86
N CYS A 57 -0.28 3.08 0.52
CA CYS A 57 -1.16 2.80 -0.60
C CYS A 57 -1.43 4.04 -1.45
N ASP A 58 -1.23 3.88 -2.76
CA ASP A 58 -1.64 4.87 -3.76
C ASP A 58 -3.15 4.74 -3.99
N VAL A 59 -3.89 5.69 -3.43
CA VAL A 59 -5.33 5.73 -3.51
C VAL A 59 -5.75 6.31 -4.87
N GLY A 60 -6.46 5.51 -5.64
CA GLY A 60 -6.99 5.91 -6.95
C GLY A 60 -8.39 6.51 -6.84
N THR A 61 -9.38 5.77 -7.31
CA THR A 61 -10.80 6.18 -7.30
C THR A 61 -11.51 5.88 -5.99
N ILE A 62 -10.96 4.98 -5.18
CA ILE A 62 -11.55 4.54 -3.91
C ILE A 62 -10.85 5.29 -2.78
N PRO A 63 -11.56 6.06 -1.95
CA PRO A 63 -10.95 6.86 -0.89
C PRO A 63 -10.44 5.98 0.27
N SER A 64 -9.41 6.49 0.97
CA SER A 64 -8.74 5.82 2.12
C SER A 64 -9.72 5.34 3.18
N ILE A 65 -10.76 6.12 3.48
CA ILE A 65 -11.80 5.73 4.45
C ILE A 65 -12.48 4.41 4.08
N ARG A 66 -12.69 4.15 2.79
CA ARG A 66 -13.27 2.90 2.32
C ARG A 66 -12.26 1.76 2.38
N LEU A 67 -10.98 2.03 2.08
CA LEU A 67 -9.93 1.02 2.22
C LEU A 67 -9.77 0.56 3.67
N ARG A 68 -9.87 1.48 4.64
CA ARG A 68 -9.89 1.12 6.07
C ARG A 68 -11.06 0.19 6.40
N SER A 69 -12.29 0.53 5.98
CA SER A 69 -13.47 -0.32 6.19
C SER A 69 -13.27 -1.72 5.60
N TRP A 70 -12.64 -1.83 4.42
CA TRP A 70 -12.36 -3.15 3.84
C TRP A 70 -11.33 -3.96 4.61
N LEU A 71 -10.33 -3.32 5.18
CA LEU A 71 -9.36 -4.02 6.05
C LEU A 71 -10.04 -4.50 7.35
N GLU A 72 -11.02 -3.73 7.87
CA GLU A 72 -11.86 -4.13 9.01
C GLU A 72 -12.73 -5.34 8.66
N ASP A 73 -13.47 -5.31 7.54
CA ASP A 73 -14.31 -6.41 7.06
C ASP A 73 -13.50 -7.71 6.85
N LEU A 74 -12.25 -7.57 6.41
CA LEU A 74 -11.32 -8.69 6.22
C LEU A 74 -10.62 -9.12 7.52
N ASN A 75 -10.87 -8.44 8.64
CA ASN A 75 -10.25 -8.67 9.94
C ASN A 75 -8.72 -8.68 9.88
N VAL A 76 -8.15 -7.64 9.28
CA VAL A 76 -6.71 -7.41 9.20
C VAL A 76 -6.30 -5.98 9.57
N TYR A 77 -7.26 -5.08 9.78
CA TYR A 77 -7.03 -3.69 10.14
C TYR A 77 -6.19 -3.56 11.43
N GLU A 78 -6.50 -4.36 12.43
CA GLU A 78 -5.87 -4.36 13.75
C GLU A 78 -4.38 -4.73 13.75
N PHE A 79 -3.87 -5.31 12.67
CA PHE A 79 -2.44 -5.63 12.57
C PHE A 79 -1.58 -4.40 12.24
N PHE A 80 -2.18 -3.32 11.71
CA PHE A 80 -1.45 -2.15 11.26
C PHE A 80 -1.43 -1.04 12.30
N ASP A 81 -0.24 -0.52 12.57
CA ASP A 81 0.00 0.55 13.53
C ASP A 81 -0.09 1.94 12.86
N TYR A 82 0.04 2.03 11.53
CA TYR A 82 -0.08 3.28 10.77
C TYR A 82 -0.55 3.05 9.32
N PHE A 83 -1.14 4.11 8.72
CA PHE A 83 -1.64 4.09 7.35
C PHE A 83 -1.19 5.33 6.59
N GLY A 84 -0.32 5.15 5.59
CA GLY A 84 0.12 6.18 4.66
C GLY A 84 -0.67 6.10 3.36
N PHE A 85 -1.80 6.80 3.28
CA PHE A 85 -2.62 6.86 2.07
C PHE A 85 -2.33 8.12 1.27
N SER A 86 -2.21 8.00 -0.05
CA SER A 86 -1.84 9.11 -0.92
C SER A 86 -2.86 10.25 -0.96
N ASP A 87 -4.14 9.98 -0.73
CA ASP A 87 -5.20 11.01 -0.65
C ASP A 87 -5.15 11.82 0.66
N GLU A 88 -4.56 11.28 1.72
CA GLU A 88 -4.35 11.94 3.00
C GLU A 88 -3.02 12.72 3.04
N ILE A 89 -1.95 12.13 2.49
CA ILE A 89 -0.60 12.71 2.47
C ILE A 89 -0.40 13.69 1.30
N GLY A 90 -1.17 13.51 0.21
CA GLY A 90 -1.17 14.40 -0.95
C GLY A 90 -0.14 14.06 -2.02
N VAL A 91 0.57 12.93 -1.93
CA VAL A 91 1.54 12.45 -2.91
C VAL A 91 1.40 10.94 -3.13
N TYR A 92 1.92 10.45 -4.26
CA TYR A 92 1.91 9.04 -4.66
C TYR A 92 3.34 8.48 -4.58
N LYS A 93 3.48 7.17 -4.40
CA LYS A 93 4.77 6.49 -4.57
C LYS A 93 5.29 6.71 -6.01
N PRO A 94 6.58 6.90 -6.24
CA PRO A 94 7.70 6.75 -5.30
C PRO A 94 8.11 8.03 -4.54
N ASP A 95 7.26 9.06 -4.43
CA ASP A 95 7.61 10.29 -3.71
C ASP A 95 8.02 9.97 -2.27
N SER A 96 9.20 10.46 -1.85
CA SER A 96 9.76 10.16 -0.52
C SER A 96 8.89 10.65 0.63
N LYS A 97 8.02 11.63 0.41
CA LYS A 97 7.15 12.16 1.45
C LYS A 97 6.24 11.07 2.04
N ILE A 98 5.63 10.22 1.19
CA ILE A 98 4.71 9.19 1.68
C ILE A 98 5.44 8.13 2.53
N PHE A 99 6.67 7.76 2.16
CA PHE A 99 7.49 6.85 2.94
C PHE A 99 7.91 7.47 4.27
N ASN A 100 8.43 8.71 4.24
CA ASN A 100 8.93 9.40 5.43
C ASN A 100 7.81 9.69 6.44
N GLU A 101 6.63 10.13 6.00
CA GLU A 101 5.49 10.33 6.90
C GLU A 101 4.99 9.02 7.51
N THR A 102 5.01 7.93 6.74
CA THR A 102 4.64 6.60 7.26
C THR A 102 5.65 6.10 8.30
N LEU A 103 6.96 6.24 8.03
CA LEU A 103 8.01 5.86 8.98
C LEU A 103 7.93 6.71 10.27
N ALA A 104 7.69 8.02 10.13
CA ALA A 104 7.49 8.91 11.28
C ALA A 104 6.26 8.50 12.11
N GLY A 105 5.16 8.14 11.45
CA GLY A 105 3.96 7.62 12.10
C GLY A 105 4.18 6.30 12.86
N LEU A 106 5.09 5.46 12.38
CA LEU A 106 5.56 4.27 13.09
C LEU A 106 6.61 4.58 14.18
N GLY A 107 7.11 5.81 14.27
CA GLY A 107 8.21 6.18 15.15
C GLY A 107 9.55 5.56 14.75
N ILE A 108 9.74 5.27 13.46
CA ILE A 108 11.00 4.77 12.91
C ILE A 108 11.90 5.96 12.56
N LEU A 109 13.08 6.02 13.16
CA LEU A 109 14.06 7.09 12.94
C LEU A 109 15.11 6.73 11.88
N ASP A 110 15.40 5.44 11.75
CA ASP A 110 16.36 4.91 10.79
C ASP A 110 15.64 4.04 9.76
N PRO A 111 15.42 4.54 8.53
CA PRO A 111 14.74 3.78 7.47
C PRO A 111 15.40 2.45 7.11
N SER A 112 16.73 2.32 7.32
CA SER A 112 17.45 1.06 7.03
C SER A 112 16.99 -0.12 7.88
N GLN A 113 16.28 0.16 8.99
CA GLN A 113 15.68 -0.86 9.85
C GLN A 113 14.27 -1.26 9.39
N SER A 114 13.84 -0.82 8.22
CA SER A 114 12.51 -1.10 7.71
C SER A 114 12.54 -1.77 6.35
N ILE A 115 11.46 -2.50 6.07
CA ILE A 115 11.25 -3.23 4.82
C ILE A 115 9.98 -2.67 4.18
N HIS A 116 10.02 -2.38 2.88
CA HIS A 116 8.82 -2.10 2.10
C HIS A 116 8.52 -3.27 1.16
N VAL A 117 7.30 -3.80 1.26
CA VAL A 117 6.82 -4.88 0.40
C VAL A 117 5.79 -4.33 -0.58
N GLY A 118 6.01 -4.53 -1.86
CA GLY A 118 5.08 -4.12 -2.91
C GLY A 118 5.24 -4.94 -4.18
N ASP A 119 4.50 -4.64 -5.23
CA ASP A 119 4.51 -5.41 -6.47
C ASP A 119 5.14 -4.67 -7.66
N LEU A 120 5.19 -3.33 -7.61
CA LEU A 120 5.63 -2.50 -8.72
C LEU A 120 7.07 -2.00 -8.56
N LYS A 121 7.91 -2.27 -9.57
CA LYS A 121 9.30 -1.81 -9.59
C LYS A 121 9.40 -0.28 -9.56
N ARG A 122 8.59 0.42 -10.37
CA ARG A 122 8.64 1.88 -10.53
C ARG A 122 8.17 2.68 -9.31
N SER A 123 7.35 2.11 -8.45
CA SER A 123 6.78 2.80 -7.28
C SER A 123 7.24 2.21 -5.96
N ASP A 124 7.15 0.90 -5.78
CA ASP A 124 7.47 0.24 -4.52
C ASP A 124 8.97 0.06 -4.35
N VAL A 125 9.61 -0.60 -5.32
CA VAL A 125 11.05 -0.87 -5.26
C VAL A 125 11.84 0.44 -5.32
N ALA A 126 11.52 1.30 -6.30
CA ALA A 126 12.20 2.59 -6.46
C ALA A 126 12.00 3.49 -5.23
N GLY A 127 10.78 3.53 -4.68
CA GLY A 127 10.47 4.31 -3.48
C GLY A 127 11.20 3.81 -2.24
N ALA A 128 11.20 2.49 -1.99
CA ALA A 128 11.92 1.90 -0.87
C ALA A 128 13.42 2.24 -0.92
N ARG A 129 14.05 2.03 -2.07
CA ARG A 129 15.47 2.30 -2.26
C ARG A 129 15.82 3.77 -2.11
N ALA A 130 15.01 4.67 -2.68
CA ALA A 130 15.21 6.12 -2.55
C ALA A 130 15.16 6.61 -1.10
N ASN A 131 14.52 5.84 -0.21
CA ASN A 131 14.40 6.14 1.20
C ASN A 131 15.26 5.23 2.11
N ASN A 132 16.26 4.54 1.55
CA ASN A 132 17.17 3.64 2.28
C ASN A 132 16.47 2.50 3.04
N MET A 133 15.30 2.08 2.58
CA MET A 133 14.59 0.91 3.10
C MET A 133 15.02 -0.34 2.32
N THR A 134 14.94 -1.51 2.95
CA THR A 134 15.03 -2.77 2.22
C THR A 134 13.79 -2.95 1.35
N SER A 135 14.00 -3.23 0.06
CA SER A 135 12.92 -3.46 -0.90
C SER A 135 12.62 -4.95 -1.07
N VAL A 136 11.34 -5.31 -0.98
CA VAL A 136 10.86 -6.67 -1.22
C VAL A 136 9.76 -6.64 -2.27
N ARG A 137 9.94 -7.36 -3.39
CA ARG A 137 8.93 -7.43 -4.43
C ARG A 137 8.11 -8.71 -4.33
N TYR A 138 6.80 -8.56 -4.20
CA TYR A 138 5.85 -9.66 -4.21
C TYR A 138 5.34 -9.94 -5.62
N THR A 139 5.54 -11.17 -6.10
CA THR A 139 5.17 -11.60 -7.47
C THR A 139 4.06 -12.66 -7.50
N GLY A 140 3.55 -13.06 -6.34
CA GLY A 140 2.57 -14.15 -6.24
C GLY A 140 1.17 -13.80 -6.73
N GLY A 141 0.80 -12.51 -6.75
CA GLY A 141 -0.47 -12.05 -7.32
C GLY A 141 -0.34 -11.64 -8.78
N ARG A 142 0.67 -10.87 -9.09
CA ARG A 142 0.99 -10.37 -10.42
C ARG A 142 2.49 -10.10 -10.50
N ASP A 143 3.12 -10.50 -11.57
CA ASP A 143 4.50 -10.09 -11.86
C ASP A 143 4.50 -8.78 -12.67
N ASP A 144 5.35 -7.82 -12.25
CA ASP A 144 5.50 -6.54 -12.94
C ASP A 144 6.40 -6.74 -14.18
N PRO A 145 5.85 -6.59 -15.40
CA PRO A 145 6.63 -6.75 -16.63
C PRO A 145 7.43 -5.49 -17.00
N GLU A 146 7.25 -4.38 -16.27
CA GLU A 146 7.93 -3.12 -16.59
C GLU A 146 9.44 -3.23 -16.34
N ASP A 147 10.20 -2.48 -17.13
CA ASP A 147 11.63 -2.32 -16.92
C ASP A 147 11.88 -1.55 -15.61
N GLY A 148 12.98 -1.87 -14.95
CA GLY A 148 13.38 -1.23 -13.71
C GLY A 148 14.29 -2.14 -12.88
N ASP A 149 14.94 -1.54 -11.89
CA ASP A 149 15.78 -2.29 -10.97
C ASP A 149 14.97 -3.30 -10.17
N GLU A 150 15.52 -4.49 -10.00
CA GLU A 150 14.88 -5.52 -9.17
C GLU A 150 15.05 -5.19 -7.69
N ALA A 151 14.10 -5.62 -6.86
CA ALA A 151 14.15 -5.48 -5.40
C ALA A 151 15.33 -6.25 -4.78
N ASP A 152 15.68 -5.92 -3.55
CA ASP A 152 16.72 -6.63 -2.80
C ASP A 152 16.31 -8.09 -2.55
N TYR A 153 15.02 -8.33 -2.39
CA TYR A 153 14.41 -9.67 -2.28
C TYR A 153 13.16 -9.77 -3.16
N VAL A 154 12.94 -10.94 -3.74
CA VAL A 154 11.72 -11.27 -4.49
C VAL A 154 11.05 -12.46 -3.84
N ILE A 155 9.76 -12.32 -3.51
CA ILE A 155 8.95 -13.36 -2.89
C ILE A 155 7.71 -13.66 -3.74
N LYS A 156 7.25 -14.91 -3.69
CA LYS A 156 6.01 -15.37 -4.34
C LYS A 156 4.90 -15.67 -3.35
N ASN A 157 5.25 -15.90 -2.10
CA ASN A 157 4.33 -16.15 -1.01
C ASN A 157 4.63 -15.20 0.15
N HIS A 158 3.60 -14.70 0.81
CA HIS A 158 3.76 -13.75 1.92
C HIS A 158 4.51 -14.34 3.11
N LEU A 159 4.43 -15.67 3.36
CA LEU A 159 5.17 -16.32 4.43
C LEU A 159 6.70 -16.25 4.25
N GLU A 160 7.17 -16.11 3.00
CA GLU A 160 8.61 -16.01 2.73
C GLU A 160 9.25 -14.76 3.37
N ILE A 161 8.45 -13.72 3.64
CA ILE A 161 8.96 -12.52 4.33
C ILE A 161 9.47 -12.83 5.74
N LEU A 162 8.92 -13.85 6.40
CA LEU A 162 9.32 -14.23 7.75
C LEU A 162 10.75 -14.77 7.81
N GLU A 163 11.25 -15.30 6.69
CA GLU A 163 12.63 -15.80 6.60
C GLU A 163 13.66 -14.66 6.69
N LEU A 164 13.28 -13.44 6.28
CA LEU A 164 14.15 -12.27 6.33
C LEU A 164 14.47 -11.84 7.78
N PHE A 165 13.65 -12.25 8.74
CA PHE A 165 13.83 -11.93 10.16
C PHE A 165 14.46 -13.06 10.98
N LYS A 166 14.71 -14.24 10.38
CA LYS A 166 15.32 -15.38 11.07
C LYS A 166 16.84 -15.37 11.03
N THR A 167 17.45 -14.49 10.25
CA THR A 167 18.87 -14.52 9.90
C THR A 167 19.73 -13.54 10.72
N ASN A 168 19.22 -13.09 11.86
CA ASN A 168 20.02 -12.24 12.78
C ASN A 168 20.17 -12.89 14.15
#